data_d26ba722112b75d07fbb543e7f20056b
#
_entry.id   d26ba722112b75d07fbb543e7f20056b
#
_cell.length_a   1.000
_cell.length_b   1.000
_cell.length_c   1.000
_cell.angle_alpha   90.00
_cell.angle_beta   90.00
_cell.angle_gamma   90.00
#
_symmetry.space_group_name_H-M   'P 1'
#
loop_
_entity.id
_entity.type
_entity.pdbx_description
1 polymer ?
#
loop_
_entity_poly.entity_id
_entity_poly.type
_entity_poly.pdbx_seq_one_letter_code
_entity_poly.pdbx_strand_id
1 'polypeptide(L)'
;MNYLNKIAMLLMLIAIIACGKRSEQNTQQKENNSTGSTTEQQNNPNNPNNDPAPVTKTDKLPVIGSYTGGFTASVYDNSKNYVYENRITVFIDSLAGDMMYGRSVVAGNNRQFKGKFTKEGSNYKAEVTEPGDDKYDGKFTFTVKIDEANTNEIYMEGKWQANDKKLDVTERTYNLYKKDFAYDPQHSLPENVQWAELYGSDPKFPDRIESLTAEVTKYNGSTTELKKEDLQNLYKGDLEIIRNAIYARHGYSFKNRRVRFIFDQFVPWYMPVSTDVRGQLTDLEKKNIDLIKRFEEHAEKYYDEYGR
;
A
#
# COMPACT_ATOMS: atom_id res chain seq x y z
N MET A 1 -39.48 38.45 3.74
CA MET A 1 -40.40 37.87 4.75
C MET A 1 -39.61 36.84 5.52
N ASN A 2 -39.37 37.22 6.73
CA ASN A 2 -38.68 36.59 7.84
C ASN A 2 -38.95 35.10 8.05
N TYR A 3 -37.94 34.33 8.41
CA TYR A 3 -37.98 33.46 9.59
C TYR A 3 -36.61 33.31 10.18
N LEU A 4 -36.38 34.04 11.22
CA LEU A 4 -35.35 33.84 12.26
C LEU A 4 -35.86 32.82 13.29
N ASN A 5 -34.89 32.25 14.00
CA ASN A 5 -34.96 31.60 15.33
C ASN A 5 -35.26 30.09 15.40
N LYS A 6 -34.28 29.31 15.85
CA LYS A 6 -34.16 29.03 17.29
C LYS A 6 -32.82 28.29 17.63
N ILE A 7 -32.05 28.96 18.41
CA ILE A 7 -30.96 28.45 19.25
C ILE A 7 -31.59 27.64 20.39
N ALA A 8 -31.07 26.46 20.67
CA ALA A 8 -31.22 25.82 21.98
C ALA A 8 -29.91 25.17 22.38
N MET A 9 -29.25 25.85 23.28
CA MET A 9 -28.12 25.52 24.13
C MET A 9 -28.53 24.42 25.11
N LEU A 10 -27.80 23.31 25.22
CA LEU A 10 -27.83 22.46 26.41
C LEU A 10 -26.40 22.11 26.81
N LEU A 11 -25.90 22.87 27.76
CA LEU A 11 -24.77 22.57 28.63
C LEU A 11 -25.23 21.56 29.67
N MET A 12 -24.51 20.43 29.83
CA MET A 12 -24.53 19.68 31.08
C MET A 12 -23.12 19.32 31.49
N LEU A 13 -22.65 20.07 32.47
CA LEU A 13 -21.52 19.76 33.34
C LEU A 13 -21.92 18.59 34.26
N ILE A 14 -21.05 17.58 34.37
CA ILE A 14 -20.90 16.83 35.64
C ILE A 14 -19.42 16.66 35.86
N ALA A 15 -18.98 17.22 36.97
CA ALA A 15 -17.65 17.12 37.55
C ALA A 15 -17.67 16.19 38.78
N ILE A 16 -16.49 15.62 39.06
CA ILE A 16 -15.95 15.26 40.38
C ILE A 16 -16.37 13.88 40.90
N ILE A 17 -15.40 13.01 41.32
CA ILE A 17 -14.60 12.95 42.56
C ILE A 17 -13.61 11.78 42.35
N ALA A 18 -12.39 11.91 42.39
CA ALA A 18 -11.23 11.91 43.29
C ALA A 18 -11.25 10.96 44.49
N CYS A 19 -10.08 10.42 44.76
CA CYS A 19 -9.52 9.68 45.86
C CYS A 19 -9.32 8.19 45.55
N GLY A 20 -8.12 7.65 45.50
CA GLY A 20 -6.92 7.88 46.29
C GLY A 20 -6.57 6.60 47.03
N LYS A 21 -5.46 6.01 46.78
CA LYS A 21 -4.50 5.56 47.78
C LYS A 21 -3.31 4.84 47.15
N ARG A 22 -2.21 5.45 47.40
CA ARG A 22 -0.83 5.00 47.30
C ARG A 22 -0.57 3.95 48.37
N SER A 23 0.12 2.87 48.03
CA SER A 23 0.96 2.14 49.02
C SER A 23 2.23 1.66 48.31
N GLU A 24 3.31 2.32 48.64
CA GLU A 24 4.69 1.83 48.55
C GLU A 24 4.91 0.73 49.58
N GLN A 25 5.67 -0.30 49.20
CA GLN A 25 6.62 -1.07 50.04
C GLN A 25 7.42 -1.94 49.05
N ASN A 26 8.58 -1.64 48.76
CA ASN A 26 9.92 -1.70 49.34
C ASN A 26 10.36 -3.13 49.76
N THR A 27 11.46 -3.56 49.11
CA THR A 27 12.66 -4.26 49.57
C THR A 27 12.53 -5.77 49.88
N GLN A 28 13.25 -6.63 49.19
CA GLN A 28 14.60 -7.07 49.55
C GLN A 28 15.16 -8.13 48.61
N GLN A 29 16.44 -7.95 48.27
CA GLN A 29 17.37 -8.93 47.71
C GLN A 29 17.45 -10.20 48.57
N LYS A 30 17.61 -11.33 47.87
CA LYS A 30 18.37 -12.44 48.46
C LYS A 30 19.14 -13.18 47.33
N GLU A 31 20.41 -12.95 47.29
CA GLU A 31 21.40 -13.85 46.71
C GLU A 31 21.30 -15.22 47.39
N ASN A 32 21.41 -16.27 46.61
CA ASN A 32 22.02 -17.50 47.07
C ASN A 32 22.78 -18.18 45.92
N ASN A 33 24.08 -18.15 46.06
CA ASN A 33 25.03 -19.03 45.40
C ASN A 33 24.72 -20.50 45.75
N SER A 34 24.80 -21.38 44.75
CA SER A 34 25.26 -22.75 44.98
C SER A 34 25.92 -23.32 43.75
N THR A 35 27.12 -23.58 43.94
CA THR A 35 28.23 -24.27 43.28
C THR A 35 27.84 -25.61 42.64
N GLY A 36 28.38 -25.87 41.45
CA GLY A 36 29.03 -27.16 41.17
C GLY A 36 28.28 -28.18 40.32
N SER A 37 28.67 -28.36 39.10
CA SER A 37 29.39 -29.56 38.68
C SER A 37 29.69 -29.52 37.18
N THR A 38 30.97 -29.37 36.90
CA THR A 38 31.59 -29.56 35.60
C THR A 38 31.58 -31.04 35.28
N THR A 39 30.93 -31.42 34.16
CA THR A 39 31.19 -32.70 33.53
C THR A 39 31.69 -32.39 32.09
N GLU A 40 32.98 -32.44 31.94
CA GLU A 40 33.67 -32.49 30.64
C GLU A 40 33.25 -33.77 29.94
N GLN A 41 32.49 -33.65 28.84
CA GLN A 41 32.41 -34.72 27.85
C GLN A 41 33.45 -34.47 26.75
N GLN A 42 34.41 -35.35 26.76
CA GLN A 42 35.43 -35.49 25.73
C GLN A 42 34.78 -35.63 24.34
N ASN A 43 35.12 -34.69 23.45
CA ASN A 43 34.84 -34.81 22.02
C ASN A 43 35.71 -35.94 21.43
N ASN A 44 35.02 -36.98 20.98
CA ASN A 44 35.62 -38.04 20.18
C ASN A 44 35.56 -37.64 18.69
N PRO A 45 36.67 -37.43 17.98
CA PRO A 45 36.68 -36.87 16.61
C PRO A 45 36.41 -37.86 15.48
N ASN A 46 35.87 -39.07 15.75
CA ASN A 46 35.66 -40.09 14.71
C ASN A 46 34.25 -40.68 14.81
N ASN A 47 33.21 -39.88 14.45
CA ASN A 47 31.89 -40.41 14.09
C ASN A 47 31.52 -39.90 12.70
N PRO A 48 31.54 -40.72 11.63
CA PRO A 48 31.32 -40.31 10.24
C PRO A 48 29.85 -40.10 9.87
N ASN A 49 28.92 -39.95 10.84
CA ASN A 49 27.46 -39.81 10.58
C ASN A 49 26.82 -38.52 11.13
N ASN A 50 27.58 -37.43 11.25
CA ASN A 50 27.01 -36.12 11.53
C ASN A 50 27.18 -35.16 10.36
N ASP A 51 26.78 -35.57 9.16
CA ASP A 51 26.43 -34.59 8.16
C ASP A 51 25.10 -33.93 8.58
N PRO A 52 25.07 -32.57 8.72
CA PRO A 52 23.79 -31.91 8.92
C PRO A 52 22.89 -32.25 7.73
N ALA A 53 21.71 -32.81 8.02
CA ALA A 53 20.72 -33.08 7.01
C ALA A 53 20.60 -31.86 6.09
N PRO A 54 20.59 -32.02 4.75
CA PRO A 54 20.47 -30.90 3.85
C PRO A 54 19.19 -30.18 4.22
N VAL A 55 19.31 -28.89 4.57
CA VAL A 55 18.18 -27.98 4.73
C VAL A 55 17.51 -27.93 3.36
N THR A 56 16.52 -28.75 3.15
CA THR A 56 15.65 -28.68 1.98
C THR A 56 15.04 -27.28 2.01
N LYS A 57 15.53 -26.37 1.15
CA LYS A 57 14.76 -25.21 0.74
C LYS A 57 13.41 -25.76 0.30
N THR A 58 12.37 -25.53 1.06
CA THR A 58 10.99 -25.75 0.63
C THR A 58 10.79 -24.80 -0.53
N ASP A 59 10.95 -25.29 -1.76
CA ASP A 59 10.74 -24.51 -2.95
C ASP A 59 9.30 -24.02 -2.93
N LYS A 60 9.15 -22.72 -2.74
CA LYS A 60 7.85 -22.05 -2.74
C LYS A 60 7.22 -22.32 -4.10
N LEU A 61 5.98 -22.87 -4.10
CA LEU A 61 5.27 -23.15 -5.35
C LEU A 61 5.32 -21.92 -6.28
N PRO A 62 5.60 -22.07 -7.58
CA PRO A 62 5.78 -20.95 -8.50
C PRO A 62 4.60 -19.99 -8.54
N VAL A 63 3.37 -20.50 -8.26
CA VAL A 63 2.15 -19.68 -8.23
C VAL A 63 2.06 -18.77 -7.00
N ILE A 64 2.75 -19.08 -5.91
CA ILE A 64 2.73 -18.27 -4.68
C ILE A 64 3.55 -16.99 -4.89
N GLY A 65 3.00 -15.85 -4.50
CA GLY A 65 3.66 -14.54 -4.59
C GLY A 65 2.72 -13.42 -4.97
N SER A 66 3.28 -12.31 -5.42
CA SER A 66 2.57 -11.10 -5.78
C SER A 66 2.55 -10.89 -7.29
N TYR A 67 1.43 -10.37 -7.78
CA TYR A 67 1.13 -10.10 -9.18
C TYR A 67 0.61 -8.68 -9.30
N THR A 68 1.24 -7.84 -10.11
CA THR A 68 0.86 -6.42 -10.22
C THR A 68 0.67 -5.98 -11.67
N GLY A 69 -0.23 -5.02 -11.90
CA GLY A 69 -0.51 -4.46 -13.22
C GLY A 69 -1.79 -3.63 -13.26
N GLY A 70 -2.29 -3.39 -14.47
CA GLY A 70 -3.52 -2.63 -14.70
C GLY A 70 -4.78 -3.41 -14.32
N PHE A 71 -5.74 -2.71 -13.74
CA PHE A 71 -7.06 -3.20 -13.31
C PHE A 71 -8.12 -2.35 -14.00
N THR A 72 -8.46 -2.73 -15.24
CA THR A 72 -9.17 -1.91 -16.22
C THR A 72 -10.67 -2.16 -16.19
N ALA A 73 -11.49 -1.11 -16.15
CA ALA A 73 -12.93 -1.20 -16.22
C ALA A 73 -13.38 -1.80 -17.56
N SER A 74 -14.18 -2.87 -17.50
CA SER A 74 -14.76 -3.54 -18.68
C SER A 74 -16.29 -3.41 -18.78
N VAL A 75 -16.98 -3.26 -17.64
CA VAL A 75 -18.40 -2.92 -17.58
C VAL A 75 -18.59 -1.77 -16.59
N TYR A 76 -19.10 -0.65 -17.09
CA TYR A 76 -19.19 0.59 -16.32
C TYR A 76 -20.35 1.48 -16.80
N ASP A 77 -20.80 2.40 -15.92
CA ASP A 77 -21.81 3.39 -16.21
C ASP A 77 -21.16 4.69 -16.73
N ASN A 78 -21.30 4.95 -18.02
CA ASN A 78 -20.74 6.14 -18.67
C ASN A 78 -21.34 7.47 -18.17
N SER A 79 -22.48 7.44 -17.49
CA SER A 79 -23.10 8.65 -16.93
C SER A 79 -22.43 9.10 -15.63
N LYS A 80 -21.56 8.26 -15.07
CA LYS A 80 -20.89 8.49 -13.79
C LYS A 80 -19.40 8.76 -13.98
N ASN A 81 -18.83 9.40 -12.98
CA ASN A 81 -17.41 9.68 -12.93
C ASN A 81 -16.65 8.49 -12.30
N TYR A 82 -16.31 7.50 -13.10
CA TYR A 82 -15.57 6.30 -12.68
C TYR A 82 -14.08 6.40 -12.97
N VAL A 83 -13.28 5.57 -12.30
CA VAL A 83 -11.86 5.39 -12.62
C VAL A 83 -11.73 4.25 -13.60
N TYR A 84 -11.24 4.56 -14.82
CA TYR A 84 -11.09 3.57 -15.89
C TYR A 84 -10.08 2.50 -15.51
N GLU A 85 -8.89 2.90 -15.07
CA GLU A 85 -7.84 1.97 -14.68
C GLU A 85 -7.21 2.34 -13.33
N ASN A 86 -7.02 1.34 -12.48
CA ASN A 86 -6.19 1.42 -11.28
C ASN A 86 -5.02 0.45 -11.41
N ARG A 87 -3.96 0.66 -10.63
CA ARG A 87 -2.94 -0.36 -10.41
C ARG A 87 -3.37 -1.24 -9.24
N ILE A 88 -3.32 -2.55 -9.46
CA ILE A 88 -3.64 -3.56 -8.45
C ILE A 88 -2.43 -4.44 -8.18
N THR A 89 -2.33 -4.94 -6.95
CA THR A 89 -1.49 -6.09 -6.63
C THR A 89 -2.34 -7.19 -6.00
N VAL A 90 -2.30 -8.36 -6.59
CA VAL A 90 -2.94 -9.58 -6.09
C VAL A 90 -1.86 -10.48 -5.50
N PHE A 91 -2.06 -10.90 -4.25
CA PHE A 91 -1.17 -11.84 -3.57
C PHE A 91 -1.84 -13.21 -3.51
N ILE A 92 -1.14 -14.25 -3.93
CA ILE A 92 -1.48 -15.63 -3.61
C ILE A 92 -0.60 -16.01 -2.42
N ASP A 93 -1.21 -16.10 -1.25
CA ASP A 93 -0.48 -16.30 0.00
C ASP A 93 -0.25 -17.78 0.31
N SER A 94 -1.25 -18.64 0.02
CA SER A 94 -1.15 -20.08 0.27
C SER A 94 -2.16 -20.91 -0.53
N LEU A 95 -1.86 -22.20 -0.69
CA LEU A 95 -2.75 -23.23 -1.20
C LEU A 95 -2.95 -24.32 -0.13
N ALA A 96 -4.18 -24.81 0.05
CA ALA A 96 -4.50 -25.90 0.96
C ALA A 96 -5.61 -26.79 0.36
N GLY A 97 -5.27 -28.02 0.00
CA GLY A 97 -6.16 -28.90 -0.77
C GLY A 97 -6.52 -28.28 -2.12
N ASP A 98 -7.80 -28.07 -2.38
CA ASP A 98 -8.33 -27.40 -3.57
C ASP A 98 -8.62 -25.91 -3.34
N MET A 99 -8.18 -25.37 -2.20
CA MET A 99 -8.42 -23.98 -1.79
C MET A 99 -7.19 -23.10 -1.98
N MET A 100 -7.42 -21.90 -2.53
CA MET A 100 -6.47 -20.80 -2.65
C MET A 100 -6.85 -19.67 -1.70
N TYR A 101 -5.86 -19.11 -1.03
CA TYR A 101 -5.98 -17.98 -0.12
C TYR A 101 -5.05 -16.86 -0.55
N GLY A 102 -5.53 -15.65 -0.45
CA GLY A 102 -4.75 -14.48 -0.85
C GLY A 102 -5.44 -13.18 -0.50
N ARG A 103 -4.96 -12.10 -1.10
CA ARG A 103 -5.54 -10.77 -0.94
C ARG A 103 -5.31 -9.89 -2.16
N SER A 104 -6.14 -8.87 -2.31
CA SER A 104 -6.02 -7.80 -3.30
C SER A 104 -5.67 -6.48 -2.62
N VAL A 105 -4.74 -5.71 -3.20
CA VAL A 105 -4.41 -4.35 -2.74
C VAL A 105 -4.61 -3.39 -3.89
N VAL A 106 -5.62 -2.53 -3.77
CA VAL A 106 -6.00 -1.57 -4.81
C VAL A 106 -6.78 -0.39 -4.21
N ALA A 107 -6.53 0.81 -4.70
CA ALA A 107 -7.30 2.01 -4.37
C ALA A 107 -7.47 2.27 -2.85
N GLY A 108 -6.41 2.05 -2.08
CA GLY A 108 -6.40 2.25 -0.63
C GLY A 108 -7.10 1.16 0.17
N ASN A 109 -7.37 0.01 -0.45
CA ASN A 109 -7.98 -1.14 0.20
C ASN A 109 -7.05 -2.36 0.15
N ASN A 110 -7.15 -3.20 1.17
CA ASN A 110 -6.47 -4.49 1.27
C ASN A 110 -7.54 -5.51 1.70
N ARG A 111 -7.96 -6.39 0.76
CA ARG A 111 -9.04 -7.34 0.95
C ARG A 111 -8.54 -8.76 0.83
N GLN A 112 -8.82 -9.56 1.84
CA GLN A 112 -8.57 -11.00 1.79
C GLN A 112 -9.55 -11.66 0.82
N PHE A 113 -9.12 -12.72 0.17
CA PHE A 113 -10.01 -13.58 -0.60
C PHE A 113 -9.67 -15.06 -0.37
N LYS A 114 -10.63 -15.91 -0.65
CA LYS A 114 -10.46 -17.37 -0.69
C LYS A 114 -11.39 -17.98 -1.73
N GLY A 115 -11.02 -19.14 -2.24
CA GLY A 115 -11.86 -19.88 -3.18
C GLY A 115 -11.16 -21.09 -3.75
N LYS A 116 -11.80 -21.74 -4.72
CA LYS A 116 -11.29 -22.96 -5.31
C LYS A 116 -10.32 -22.69 -6.45
N PHE A 117 -9.39 -23.59 -6.62
CA PHE A 117 -8.53 -23.64 -7.79
C PHE A 117 -8.41 -25.06 -8.35
N THR A 118 -8.04 -25.13 -9.62
CA THR A 118 -7.63 -26.35 -10.31
C THR A 118 -6.28 -26.15 -10.96
N LYS A 119 -5.46 -27.19 -10.98
CA LYS A 119 -4.17 -27.17 -11.69
C LYS A 119 -4.34 -27.93 -13.02
N GLU A 120 -4.01 -27.25 -14.13
CA GLU A 120 -4.03 -27.81 -15.47
C GLU A 120 -2.63 -27.68 -16.09
N GLY A 121 -1.85 -28.76 -16.08
CA GLY A 121 -0.43 -28.72 -16.42
C GLY A 121 0.34 -27.85 -15.43
N SER A 122 1.05 -26.85 -15.94
CA SER A 122 1.73 -25.81 -15.14
C SER A 122 0.80 -24.67 -14.69
N ASN A 123 -0.39 -24.53 -15.28
CA ASN A 123 -1.30 -23.41 -15.02
C ASN A 123 -2.21 -23.67 -13.83
N TYR A 124 -2.66 -22.57 -13.18
CA TYR A 124 -3.62 -22.60 -12.08
C TYR A 124 -4.84 -21.74 -12.46
N LYS A 125 -6.00 -22.37 -12.54
CA LYS A 125 -7.29 -21.66 -12.69
C LYS A 125 -7.94 -21.51 -11.34
N ALA A 126 -8.41 -20.31 -11.00
CA ALA A 126 -9.01 -20.06 -9.70
C ALA A 126 -10.27 -19.20 -9.82
N GLU A 127 -11.18 -19.47 -8.90
CA GLU A 127 -12.35 -18.67 -8.61
C GLU A 127 -12.34 -18.37 -7.11
N VAL A 128 -12.09 -17.09 -6.76
CA VAL A 128 -11.94 -16.66 -5.37
C VAL A 128 -12.84 -15.47 -5.07
N THR A 129 -13.31 -15.36 -3.84
CA THR A 129 -14.29 -14.34 -3.43
C THR A 129 -13.76 -13.57 -2.24
N GLU A 130 -13.91 -12.25 -2.27
CA GLU A 130 -13.72 -11.34 -1.14
C GLU A 130 -14.88 -11.51 -0.14
N PRO A 131 -14.76 -11.10 1.14
CA PRO A 131 -15.71 -11.42 2.20
C PRO A 131 -17.17 -11.04 1.92
N GLY A 132 -17.42 -9.93 1.21
CA GLY A 132 -18.75 -9.44 0.89
C GLY A 132 -19.35 -8.51 1.96
N ASP A 133 -18.51 -8.00 2.86
CA ASP A 133 -18.88 -7.06 3.91
C ASP A 133 -18.68 -5.59 3.50
N ASP A 134 -18.03 -5.35 2.35
CA ASP A 134 -17.86 -4.04 1.72
C ASP A 134 -18.55 -4.01 0.35
N LYS A 135 -19.18 -2.89 -0.01
CA LYS A 135 -19.86 -2.72 -1.31
C LYS A 135 -18.93 -2.89 -2.52
N TYR A 136 -17.64 -2.68 -2.35
CA TYR A 136 -16.62 -2.84 -3.39
C TYR A 136 -15.99 -4.23 -3.40
N ASP A 137 -16.50 -5.16 -2.61
CA ASP A 137 -16.08 -6.55 -2.66
C ASP A 137 -16.63 -7.25 -3.90
N GLY A 138 -15.89 -8.24 -4.36
CA GLY A 138 -16.26 -8.97 -5.55
C GLY A 138 -15.64 -10.36 -5.62
N LYS A 139 -15.74 -10.90 -6.81
CA LYS A 139 -15.24 -12.22 -7.17
C LYS A 139 -14.19 -12.09 -8.25
N PHE A 140 -13.05 -12.72 -8.03
CA PHE A 140 -12.00 -12.88 -9.03
C PHE A 140 -12.11 -14.24 -9.70
N THR A 141 -12.00 -14.26 -11.03
CA THR A 141 -11.81 -15.47 -11.82
C THR A 141 -10.56 -15.27 -12.67
N PHE A 142 -9.56 -16.13 -12.51
CA PHE A 142 -8.28 -15.96 -13.21
C PHE A 142 -7.56 -17.26 -13.52
N THR A 143 -6.60 -17.14 -14.42
CA THR A 143 -5.61 -18.16 -14.70
C THR A 143 -4.22 -17.59 -14.42
N VAL A 144 -3.44 -18.25 -13.58
CA VAL A 144 -1.99 -18.03 -13.48
C VAL A 144 -1.32 -18.93 -14.50
N LYS A 145 -0.64 -18.32 -15.45
CA LYS A 145 0.12 -18.99 -16.50
C LYS A 145 1.59 -19.04 -16.12
N ILE A 146 2.16 -20.22 -16.15
CA ILE A 146 3.57 -20.47 -15.85
C ILE A 146 4.18 -21.06 -17.12
N ASP A 147 5.06 -20.30 -17.76
CA ASP A 147 5.84 -20.80 -18.87
C ASP A 147 6.98 -21.67 -18.33
N GLU A 148 6.92 -22.98 -18.58
CA GLU A 148 7.94 -23.94 -18.15
C GLU A 148 9.28 -23.74 -18.91
N ALA A 149 9.23 -23.16 -20.11
CA ALA A 149 10.42 -22.86 -20.91
C ALA A 149 11.08 -21.53 -20.45
N ASN A 150 10.30 -20.61 -19.85
CA ASN A 150 10.75 -19.34 -19.34
C ASN A 150 10.10 -19.05 -17.99
N THR A 151 10.61 -19.69 -16.93
CA THR A 151 10.08 -19.56 -15.54
C THR A 151 10.11 -18.14 -14.99
N ASN A 152 10.74 -17.19 -15.70
CA ASN A 152 10.73 -15.76 -15.34
C ASN A 152 9.47 -15.04 -15.83
N GLU A 153 8.67 -15.65 -16.70
CA GLU A 153 7.44 -15.06 -17.22
C GLU A 153 6.21 -15.78 -16.63
N ILE A 154 5.89 -15.41 -15.39
CA ILE A 154 4.67 -15.85 -14.73
C ILE A 154 3.71 -14.69 -14.69
N TYR A 155 2.51 -14.86 -15.22
CA TYR A 155 1.49 -13.82 -15.21
C TYR A 155 0.10 -14.38 -14.87
N MET A 156 -0.76 -13.48 -14.40
CA MET A 156 -2.14 -13.75 -14.02
C MET A 156 -3.07 -12.93 -14.90
N GLU A 157 -3.94 -13.57 -15.63
CA GLU A 157 -4.98 -12.91 -16.41
C GLU A 157 -6.37 -13.27 -15.90
N GLY A 158 -7.30 -12.33 -15.91
CA GLY A 158 -8.62 -12.63 -15.39
C GLY A 158 -9.59 -11.47 -15.37
N LYS A 159 -10.68 -11.71 -14.62
CA LYS A 159 -11.78 -10.78 -14.42
C LYS A 159 -12.10 -10.67 -12.93
N TRP A 160 -12.54 -9.48 -12.56
CA TRP A 160 -13.20 -9.22 -11.29
C TRP A 160 -14.63 -8.74 -11.54
N GLN A 161 -15.57 -9.22 -10.75
CA GLN A 161 -16.98 -8.84 -10.80
C GLN A 161 -17.42 -8.36 -9.41
N ALA A 162 -17.98 -7.16 -9.35
CA ALA A 162 -18.54 -6.62 -8.12
C ALA A 162 -19.75 -7.44 -7.63
N ASN A 163 -19.86 -7.61 -6.31
CA ASN A 163 -21.06 -8.14 -5.68
C ASN A 163 -22.23 -7.15 -5.82
N ASP A 164 -21.96 -5.86 -5.61
CA ASP A 164 -22.97 -4.79 -5.79
C ASP A 164 -23.03 -4.35 -7.26
N LYS A 165 -24.15 -4.66 -7.92
CA LYS A 165 -24.40 -4.28 -9.32
C LYS A 165 -24.76 -2.79 -9.52
N LYS A 166 -24.86 -2.01 -8.44
CA LYS A 166 -25.13 -0.56 -8.48
C LYS A 166 -23.86 0.29 -8.55
N LEU A 167 -22.69 -0.32 -8.47
CA LEU A 167 -21.42 0.39 -8.61
C LEU A 167 -21.25 1.00 -9.99
N ASP A 168 -20.45 2.05 -10.06
CA ASP A 168 -20.10 2.73 -11.31
C ASP A 168 -19.31 1.83 -12.26
N VAL A 169 -18.52 0.90 -11.70
CA VAL A 169 -17.82 -0.15 -12.42
C VAL A 169 -18.19 -1.48 -11.78
N THR A 170 -18.80 -2.36 -12.56
CA THR A 170 -19.26 -3.69 -12.09
C THR A 170 -18.37 -4.84 -12.55
N GLU A 171 -17.55 -4.62 -13.57
CA GLU A 171 -16.54 -5.60 -13.99
C GLU A 171 -15.23 -4.91 -14.36
N ARG A 172 -14.14 -5.61 -14.08
CA ARG A 172 -12.77 -5.23 -14.48
C ARG A 172 -12.04 -6.43 -15.06
N THR A 173 -11.17 -6.17 -16.01
CA THR A 173 -10.21 -7.14 -16.54
C THR A 173 -8.79 -6.77 -16.10
N TYR A 174 -7.92 -7.74 -16.08
CA TYR A 174 -6.51 -7.52 -15.72
C TYR A 174 -5.59 -8.55 -16.35
N ASN A 175 -4.36 -8.10 -16.57
CA ASN A 175 -3.21 -8.93 -16.87
C ASN A 175 -2.06 -8.45 -15.97
N LEU A 176 -1.67 -9.27 -15.00
CA LEU A 176 -0.73 -8.93 -13.96
C LEU A 176 0.52 -9.79 -14.09
N TYR A 177 1.67 -9.17 -13.92
CA TYR A 177 2.96 -9.85 -13.94
C TYR A 177 3.42 -10.19 -12.54
N LYS A 178 4.01 -11.37 -12.36
CA LYS A 178 4.61 -11.76 -11.09
C LYS A 178 5.79 -10.84 -10.79
N LYS A 179 5.76 -10.19 -9.63
CA LYS A 179 6.78 -9.23 -9.22
C LYS A 179 6.84 -9.18 -7.70
N ASP A 180 8.01 -9.36 -7.14
CA ASP A 180 8.24 -9.15 -5.72
C ASP A 180 8.42 -7.65 -5.45
N PHE A 181 7.78 -7.17 -4.38
CA PHE A 181 7.98 -5.81 -3.92
C PHE A 181 9.31 -5.71 -3.16
N ALA A 182 10.09 -4.67 -3.48
CA ALA A 182 11.26 -4.27 -2.72
C ALA A 182 11.24 -2.76 -2.53
N TYR A 183 11.48 -2.31 -1.29
CA TYR A 183 11.71 -0.89 -1.03
C TYR A 183 13.02 -0.45 -1.68
N ASP A 184 12.95 0.59 -2.50
CA ASP A 184 14.12 1.22 -3.10
C ASP A 184 14.02 2.76 -2.96
N PRO A 185 14.83 3.36 -2.07
CA PRO A 185 14.83 4.81 -1.87
C PRO A 185 15.33 5.59 -3.09
N GLN A 186 16.04 4.93 -4.02
CA GLN A 186 16.59 5.57 -5.21
C GLN A 186 15.57 5.79 -6.33
N HIS A 187 14.41 5.16 -6.27
CA HIS A 187 13.37 5.37 -7.27
C HIS A 187 13.02 6.86 -7.40
N SER A 188 13.23 7.42 -8.59
CA SER A 188 12.91 8.81 -8.93
C SER A 188 11.57 8.89 -9.67
N LEU A 189 10.90 10.02 -9.57
CA LEU A 189 9.75 10.31 -10.41
C LEU A 189 10.25 10.46 -11.87
N PRO A 190 9.50 9.94 -12.87
CA PRO A 190 9.96 9.92 -14.25
C PRO A 190 9.99 11.32 -14.88
N GLU A 191 11.10 11.64 -15.56
CA GLU A 191 11.29 12.93 -16.22
C GLU A 191 10.54 13.06 -17.55
N ASN A 192 10.18 11.94 -18.18
CA ASN A 192 9.48 11.89 -19.48
C ASN A 192 7.95 12.10 -19.35
N VAL A 193 7.44 12.38 -18.17
CA VAL A 193 6.03 12.69 -17.92
C VAL A 193 5.80 14.20 -18.15
N GLN A 194 4.75 14.54 -18.89
CA GLN A 194 4.30 15.92 -19.05
C GLN A 194 3.53 16.41 -17.83
N TRP A 195 4.24 16.62 -16.73
CA TRP A 195 3.66 16.91 -15.41
C TRP A 195 2.66 18.09 -15.44
N ALA A 196 2.98 19.14 -16.19
CA ALA A 196 2.11 20.30 -16.33
C ALA A 196 0.77 19.99 -17.02
N GLU A 197 0.71 18.95 -17.86
CA GLU A 197 -0.54 18.52 -18.49
C GLU A 197 -1.46 17.75 -17.55
N LEU A 198 -0.92 17.30 -16.39
CA LEU A 198 -1.69 16.67 -15.33
C LEU A 198 -2.29 17.70 -14.36
N TYR A 199 -2.02 18.98 -14.63
CA TYR A 199 -2.61 20.12 -13.93
C TYR A 199 -4.02 20.41 -14.47
N GLY A 200 -4.91 20.86 -13.60
CA GLY A 200 -6.19 21.47 -13.97
C GLY A 200 -7.31 21.22 -12.97
N SER A 201 -8.20 22.18 -12.92
CA SER A 201 -9.45 22.15 -12.14
C SER A 201 -10.68 21.81 -13.00
N ASP A 202 -10.48 21.43 -14.29
CA ASP A 202 -11.59 21.12 -15.20
C ASP A 202 -12.40 19.91 -14.67
N PRO A 203 -13.71 20.08 -14.43
CA PRO A 203 -14.58 18.98 -13.97
C PRO A 203 -14.58 17.74 -14.89
N LYS A 204 -14.21 17.90 -16.16
CA LYS A 204 -14.07 16.79 -17.12
C LYS A 204 -12.84 15.92 -16.82
N PHE A 205 -11.86 16.46 -16.10
CA PHE A 205 -10.61 15.79 -15.76
C PHE A 205 -10.36 15.83 -14.24
N PRO A 206 -11.25 15.21 -13.44
CA PRO A 206 -11.21 15.28 -11.98
C PRO A 206 -10.00 14.61 -11.35
N ASP A 207 -9.24 13.83 -12.13
CA ASP A 207 -8.02 13.15 -11.70
C ASP A 207 -6.77 14.04 -11.80
N ARG A 208 -6.87 15.22 -12.44
CA ARG A 208 -5.77 16.19 -12.51
C ARG A 208 -5.55 16.90 -11.18
N ILE A 209 -4.30 17.20 -10.90
CA ILE A 209 -3.89 17.95 -9.69
C ILE A 209 -3.68 19.42 -10.10
N GLU A 210 -4.25 20.33 -9.33
CA GLU A 210 -4.01 21.76 -9.52
C GLU A 210 -2.55 22.10 -9.24
N SER A 211 -1.98 22.98 -10.09
CA SER A 211 -0.63 23.53 -9.91
C SER A 211 0.44 22.43 -9.77
N LEU A 212 0.55 21.56 -10.75
CA LEU A 212 1.59 20.52 -10.84
C LEU A 212 2.61 20.88 -11.91
N THR A 213 3.91 20.73 -11.61
CA THR A 213 5.02 21.06 -12.51
C THR A 213 6.07 19.93 -12.56
N ALA A 214 7.04 20.06 -13.48
CA ALA A 214 8.17 19.14 -13.57
C ALA A 214 9.16 19.26 -12.39
N GLU A 215 9.01 20.26 -11.51
CA GLU A 215 9.85 20.43 -10.32
C GLU A 215 9.80 19.18 -9.40
N VAL A 216 8.70 18.41 -9.44
CA VAL A 216 8.54 17.18 -8.65
C VAL A 216 9.65 16.15 -8.89
N THR A 217 10.29 16.17 -10.07
CA THR A 217 11.34 15.21 -10.43
C THR A 217 12.70 15.52 -9.78
N LYS A 218 12.88 16.76 -9.30
CA LYS A 218 14.15 17.22 -8.74
C LYS A 218 14.40 16.77 -7.30
N TYR A 219 13.34 16.39 -6.58
CA TYR A 219 13.42 16.16 -5.14
C TYR A 219 13.09 14.72 -4.76
N ASN A 220 14.06 14.04 -4.16
CA ASN A 220 13.87 12.71 -3.60
C ASN A 220 13.98 12.74 -2.06
N GLY A 221 12.82 12.85 -1.39
CA GLY A 221 12.76 12.91 0.06
C GLY A 221 13.09 11.60 0.80
N SER A 222 13.34 10.50 0.08
CA SER A 222 13.80 9.24 0.70
C SER A 222 15.32 9.14 0.78
N THR A 223 16.06 9.95 0.00
CA THR A 223 17.53 9.89 -0.07
C THR A 223 18.21 11.17 0.37
N THR A 224 17.52 12.32 0.28
CA THR A 224 18.12 13.64 0.52
C THR A 224 17.33 14.38 1.59
N GLU A 225 18.04 15.02 2.53
CA GLU A 225 17.42 15.94 3.47
C GLU A 225 17.00 17.22 2.74
N LEU A 226 15.69 17.44 2.69
CA LEU A 226 15.09 18.62 2.07
C LEU A 226 15.23 19.84 2.97
N LYS A 227 15.46 21.01 2.36
CA LYS A 227 15.59 22.30 3.04
C LYS A 227 14.42 23.21 2.69
N LYS A 228 14.26 24.29 3.44
CA LYS A 228 13.23 25.30 3.16
C LYS A 228 13.37 25.89 1.76
N GLU A 229 14.61 26.15 1.37
CA GLU A 229 14.96 26.75 0.07
C GLU A 229 14.53 25.86 -1.10
N ASP A 230 14.49 24.54 -0.90
CA ASP A 230 14.04 23.56 -1.89
C ASP A 230 12.52 23.62 -2.11
N LEU A 231 11.76 23.93 -1.07
CA LEU A 231 10.31 23.77 -1.03
C LEU A 231 9.52 25.08 -1.13
N GLN A 232 10.12 26.21 -0.74
CA GLN A 232 9.42 27.50 -0.57
C GLN A 232 8.78 28.06 -1.85
N ASN A 233 9.21 27.57 -3.01
CA ASN A 233 8.77 28.05 -4.32
C ASN A 233 7.94 27.00 -5.08
N LEU A 234 7.64 25.87 -4.47
CA LEU A 234 6.85 24.81 -5.08
C LEU A 234 5.36 25.06 -4.89
N TYR A 235 4.57 24.65 -5.88
CA TYR A 235 3.12 24.65 -5.76
C TYR A 235 2.66 23.56 -4.79
N LYS A 236 1.43 23.70 -4.31
CA LYS A 236 0.81 22.69 -3.44
C LYS A 236 0.80 21.30 -4.07
N GLY A 237 0.48 21.20 -5.36
CA GLY A 237 0.49 19.94 -6.09
C GLY A 237 1.87 19.32 -6.18
N ASP A 238 2.92 20.11 -6.40
CA ASP A 238 4.31 19.63 -6.40
C ASP A 238 4.67 19.04 -5.04
N LEU A 239 4.39 19.77 -3.96
CA LEU A 239 4.63 19.34 -2.59
C LEU A 239 3.88 18.04 -2.27
N GLU A 240 2.60 17.95 -2.64
CA GLU A 240 1.78 16.75 -2.44
C GLU A 240 2.39 15.54 -3.15
N ILE A 241 2.85 15.67 -4.39
CA ILE A 241 3.44 14.55 -5.15
C ILE A 241 4.81 14.17 -4.59
N ILE A 242 5.68 15.13 -4.25
CA ILE A 242 6.99 14.85 -3.63
C ILE A 242 6.81 14.07 -2.32
N ARG A 243 5.88 14.50 -1.45
CA ARG A 243 5.56 13.80 -0.21
C ARG A 243 5.01 12.39 -0.45
N ASN A 244 4.07 12.26 -1.39
CA ASN A 244 3.46 10.97 -1.67
C ASN A 244 4.41 10.01 -2.39
N ALA A 245 5.46 10.50 -3.09
CA ALA A 245 6.51 9.65 -3.64
C ALA A 245 7.30 8.90 -2.54
N ILE A 246 7.45 9.50 -1.35
CA ILE A 246 8.04 8.80 -0.18
C ILE A 246 7.17 7.59 0.18
N TYR A 247 5.86 7.77 0.35
CA TYR A 247 4.94 6.67 0.66
C TYR A 247 4.85 5.63 -0.46
N ALA A 248 4.91 6.07 -1.72
CA ALA A 248 4.87 5.19 -2.88
C ALA A 248 6.05 4.22 -2.94
N ARG A 249 7.27 4.67 -2.54
CA ARG A 249 8.47 3.82 -2.44
C ARG A 249 8.31 2.69 -1.43
N HIS A 250 7.49 2.89 -0.40
CA HIS A 250 7.09 1.85 0.56
C HIS A 250 5.88 1.02 0.11
N GLY A 251 5.38 1.24 -1.10
CA GLY A 251 4.25 0.49 -1.65
C GLY A 251 2.89 0.87 -1.05
N TYR A 252 2.73 2.10 -0.58
CA TYR A 252 1.45 2.57 -0.05
C TYR A 252 0.38 2.64 -1.14
N SER A 253 -0.76 2.02 -0.89
CA SER A 253 -1.93 2.06 -1.78
C SER A 253 -2.76 3.31 -1.52
N PHE A 254 -2.76 4.25 -2.47
CA PHE A 254 -3.42 5.55 -2.30
C PHE A 254 -4.95 5.45 -2.36
N LYS A 255 -5.62 6.01 -1.36
CA LYS A 255 -7.08 6.18 -1.35
C LYS A 255 -7.50 7.46 -2.10
N ASN A 256 -6.71 8.54 -2.00
CA ASN A 256 -6.98 9.78 -2.73
C ASN A 256 -6.91 9.51 -4.23
N ARG A 257 -7.99 9.79 -4.95
CA ARG A 257 -8.15 9.47 -6.38
C ARG A 257 -7.13 10.22 -7.25
N ARG A 258 -6.90 11.51 -7.00
CA ARG A 258 -5.96 12.32 -7.81
C ARG A 258 -4.52 11.85 -7.65
N VAL A 259 -4.07 11.68 -6.41
CA VAL A 259 -2.74 11.12 -6.11
C VAL A 259 -2.59 9.71 -6.71
N ARG A 260 -3.60 8.85 -6.50
CA ARG A 260 -3.59 7.48 -7.06
C ARG A 260 -3.46 7.50 -8.57
N PHE A 261 -4.21 8.34 -9.27
CA PHE A 261 -4.13 8.47 -10.73
C PHE A 261 -2.70 8.73 -11.20
N ILE A 262 -1.98 9.64 -10.53
CA ILE A 262 -0.57 9.94 -10.84
C ILE A 262 0.31 8.70 -10.68
N PHE A 263 0.24 8.04 -9.53
CA PHE A 263 1.11 6.89 -9.25
C PHE A 263 0.73 5.66 -10.06
N ASP A 264 -0.56 5.39 -10.27
CA ASP A 264 -1.04 4.25 -11.03
C ASP A 264 -0.65 4.34 -12.51
N GLN A 265 -0.74 5.54 -13.12
CA GLN A 265 -0.61 5.72 -14.56
C GLN A 265 0.80 6.15 -14.99
N PHE A 266 1.47 6.99 -14.20
CA PHE A 266 2.68 7.67 -14.65
C PHE A 266 3.95 7.27 -13.92
N VAL A 267 3.87 6.43 -12.87
CA VAL A 267 5.04 6.00 -12.10
C VAL A 267 5.29 4.50 -12.28
N PRO A 268 6.15 4.09 -13.24
CA PRO A 268 6.30 2.69 -13.64
C PRO A 268 6.78 1.75 -12.51
N TRP A 269 7.61 2.26 -11.60
CA TRP A 269 8.13 1.47 -10.48
C TRP A 269 7.12 1.27 -9.34
N TYR A 270 6.04 2.05 -9.30
CA TYR A 270 5.05 1.99 -8.22
C TYR A 270 4.31 0.65 -8.20
N MET A 271 4.20 0.09 -7.00
CA MET A 271 3.49 -1.17 -6.74
C MET A 271 2.72 -1.04 -5.41
N PRO A 272 1.39 -1.00 -5.42
CA PRO A 272 0.60 -0.93 -4.18
C PRO A 272 0.64 -2.28 -3.45
N VAL A 273 1.17 -2.31 -2.22
CA VAL A 273 1.28 -3.55 -1.42
C VAL A 273 0.74 -3.43 -0.01
N SER A 274 0.52 -2.21 0.47
CA SER A 274 0.07 -1.96 1.83
C SER A 274 -0.83 -0.72 1.92
N THR A 275 -1.76 -0.72 2.86
CA THR A 275 -2.59 0.43 3.20
C THR A 275 -2.06 1.23 4.39
N ASP A 276 -0.98 0.77 5.02
CA ASP A 276 -0.27 1.50 6.08
C ASP A 276 1.23 1.19 6.03
N VAL A 277 2.04 2.22 5.83
CA VAL A 277 3.49 2.13 5.75
C VAL A 277 4.20 3.03 6.79
N ARG A 278 3.45 3.64 7.71
CA ARG A 278 3.99 4.60 8.68
C ARG A 278 5.11 4.03 9.54
N GLY A 279 4.99 2.76 9.91
CA GLY A 279 6.00 2.04 10.69
C GLY A 279 7.29 1.70 9.92
N GLN A 280 7.28 1.87 8.60
CA GLN A 280 8.42 1.54 7.72
C GLN A 280 9.25 2.78 7.34
N LEU A 281 8.72 3.99 7.58
CA LEU A 281 9.39 5.23 7.22
C LEU A 281 10.69 5.42 8.02
N THR A 282 11.76 5.80 7.31
CA THR A 282 13.02 6.19 7.93
C THR A 282 12.90 7.53 8.66
N ASP A 283 13.85 7.86 9.53
CA ASP A 283 13.83 9.14 10.25
C ASP A 283 14.04 10.33 9.30
N LEU A 284 14.84 10.14 8.23
CA LEU A 284 14.99 11.13 7.15
C LEU A 284 13.63 11.39 6.47
N GLU A 285 12.92 10.35 6.09
CA GLU A 285 11.61 10.46 5.43
C GLU A 285 10.57 11.13 6.32
N LYS A 286 10.51 10.78 7.60
CA LYS A 286 9.62 11.44 8.58
C LYS A 286 9.92 12.92 8.68
N LYS A 287 11.21 13.29 8.79
CA LYS A 287 11.65 14.71 8.83
C LYS A 287 11.22 15.47 7.58
N ASN A 288 11.43 14.88 6.40
CA ASN A 288 11.06 15.46 5.13
C ASN A 288 9.53 15.60 4.98
N ILE A 289 8.78 14.56 5.34
CA ILE A 289 7.30 14.60 5.33
C ILE A 289 6.78 15.75 6.21
N ASP A 290 7.31 15.91 7.42
CA ASP A 290 6.89 16.97 8.32
C ASP A 290 7.26 18.37 7.80
N LEU A 291 8.39 18.50 7.11
CA LEU A 291 8.76 19.74 6.46
C LEU A 291 7.82 20.05 5.30
N ILE A 292 7.59 19.09 4.39
CA ILE A 292 6.73 19.26 3.21
C ILE A 292 5.30 19.65 3.63
N LYS A 293 4.73 18.98 4.64
CA LYS A 293 3.38 19.29 5.14
C LYS A 293 3.22 20.74 5.58
N ARG A 294 4.22 21.29 6.26
CA ARG A 294 4.19 22.72 6.65
C ARG A 294 4.13 23.65 5.44
N PHE A 295 4.82 23.30 4.35
CA PHE A 295 4.76 24.06 3.11
C PHE A 295 3.46 23.82 2.34
N GLU A 296 2.88 22.60 2.35
CA GLU A 296 1.55 22.34 1.80
C GLU A 296 0.46 23.19 2.49
N GLU A 297 0.47 23.24 3.83
CA GLU A 297 -0.45 24.06 4.63
C GLU A 297 -0.28 25.56 4.33
N HIS A 298 0.97 26.01 4.15
CA HIS A 298 1.27 27.39 3.77
C HIS A 298 0.75 27.70 2.37
N ALA A 299 1.03 26.83 1.39
CA ALA A 299 0.59 26.99 0.01
C ALA A 299 -0.95 27.01 -0.09
N GLU A 300 -1.63 26.12 0.63
CA GLU A 300 -3.10 26.10 0.67
C GLU A 300 -3.72 27.39 1.19
N LYS A 301 -3.05 28.02 2.15
CA LYS A 301 -3.57 29.21 2.82
C LYS A 301 -3.26 30.51 2.09
N TYR A 302 -2.13 30.58 1.39
CA TYR A 302 -1.59 31.85 0.90
C TYR A 302 -1.35 31.91 -0.60
N TYR A 303 -1.37 30.77 -1.31
CA TYR A 303 -1.22 30.74 -2.76
C TYR A 303 -2.60 30.76 -3.41
N ASP A 304 -2.74 31.52 -4.47
CA ASP A 304 -3.90 31.51 -5.34
C ASP A 304 -3.70 30.57 -6.56
N GLU A 305 -4.62 30.63 -7.51
CA GLU A 305 -4.54 29.86 -8.75
C GLU A 305 -3.32 30.22 -9.63
N TYR A 306 -2.66 31.34 -9.37
CA TYR A 306 -1.45 31.79 -10.06
C TYR A 306 -0.15 31.43 -9.30
N GLY A 307 -0.26 30.79 -8.14
CA GLY A 307 0.84 30.21 -7.38
C GLY A 307 1.24 31.00 -6.14
N ARG A 308 1.59 32.28 -6.24
CA ARG A 308 2.13 33.04 -5.11
C ARG A 308 1.60 34.47 -5.08
#